data_e156a2321edbd9656e33c86481d26daf
#
_entry.id   e156a2321edbd9656e33c86481d26daf
#
_cell.length_a   1.000
_cell.length_b   1.000
_cell.length_c   1.000
_cell.angle_alpha   90.00
_cell.angle_beta   90.00
_cell.angle_gamma   90.00
#
_symmetry.space_group_name_H-M   'P 1'
#
loop_
_entity.id
_entity.type
_entity.pdbx_description
1 polymer ?
#
loop_
_entity_poly.entity_id
_entity_poly.type
_entity_poly.pdbx_seq_one_letter_code
_entity_poly.pdbx_strand_id
1 'polypeptide(L)'
;MRPLLITLLFLFSPVLLAHDSMQMDMPKGPELGASAAFDSHGRLYLVDAADGHVRLRHSDDDGRTLSAPIEVNAQAERIYAEGENRPKIAFGPHDEIYVSWSQPRAAPWTGFVRFARSMDAGEHFSAPLTVHHDRAEITHRFDALAVDGKGRIVIAWIDKRDLLAASATGKRYLGAAVYYSWSDDGGSTFVPERKLVDQSCECCRIALARTPDGRIAAFFRSIYGDNIRDHALAVLRTDGQTSQVERATFSDWQIAGCPHHGPGLAIGADGVRHAVWYGAKGAPTIHYGQLDPGHPPQQPLVVAGAGASHADVVVHDHTVWVVWNQVGAGVYALMLRRSTDNGAHFDAAREIARSAGATGSPQLLQKQGRAFVAWNTAAGFRLVEVPR
;
A
#
# COMPACT_ATOMS: atom_id res chain seq x y z
N MET A 1 -53.66 57.57 20.34
CA MET A 1 -53.29 56.70 19.23
C MET A 1 -51.76 56.48 19.36
N ARG A 2 -51.36 55.31 19.82
CA ARG A 2 -49.92 54.92 19.92
C ARG A 2 -49.62 53.93 18.80
N PRO A 3 -48.57 54.08 18.04
CA PRO A 3 -48.19 53.07 17.07
C PRO A 3 -47.51 51.89 17.73
N LEU A 4 -47.95 50.70 17.36
CA LEU A 4 -47.36 49.40 17.73
C LEU A 4 -46.13 49.15 16.83
N LEU A 5 -44.93 49.06 17.44
CA LEU A 5 -43.72 48.67 16.75
C LEU A 5 -43.67 47.14 16.74
N ILE A 6 -43.80 46.53 15.58
CA ILE A 6 -43.58 45.08 15.37
C ILE A 6 -42.11 44.85 15.02
N THR A 7 -41.37 44.29 16.00
CA THR A 7 -40.00 43.86 15.80
C THR A 7 -40.00 42.46 15.16
N LEU A 8 -39.61 42.37 13.90
CA LEU A 8 -39.40 41.08 13.18
C LEU A 8 -38.06 40.49 13.64
N LEU A 9 -38.11 39.42 14.44
CA LEU A 9 -36.93 38.62 14.77
C LEU A 9 -36.65 37.68 13.61
N PHE A 10 -35.57 37.92 12.85
CA PHE A 10 -35.02 36.95 11.89
C PHE A 10 -34.24 35.89 12.69
N LEU A 11 -34.81 34.70 12.80
CA LEU A 11 -34.13 33.53 13.28
C LEU A 11 -33.24 33.01 12.12
N PHE A 12 -31.93 33.32 12.20
CA PHE A 12 -30.94 32.62 11.39
C PHE A 12 -30.75 31.24 12.00
N SER A 13 -31.32 30.22 11.36
CA SER A 13 -30.93 28.83 11.59
C SER A 13 -29.60 28.55 10.88
N PRO A 14 -28.55 28.11 11.59
CA PRO A 14 -27.37 27.64 10.93
C PRO A 14 -27.71 26.32 10.22
N VAL A 15 -27.68 26.33 8.91
CA VAL A 15 -27.67 25.07 8.12
C VAL A 15 -26.36 24.41 8.40
N LEU A 16 -26.34 23.48 9.35
CA LEU A 16 -25.26 22.48 9.44
C LEU A 16 -25.31 21.65 8.16
N LEU A 17 -24.40 21.93 7.24
CA LEU A 17 -24.06 21.01 6.17
C LEU A 17 -23.39 19.80 6.86
N ALA A 18 -24.22 18.83 7.22
CA ALA A 18 -23.75 17.49 7.56
C ALA A 18 -23.06 16.95 6.30
N HIS A 19 -21.72 16.88 6.33
CA HIS A 19 -21.00 16.00 5.46
C HIS A 19 -21.36 14.58 5.88
N ASP A 20 -22.38 14.01 5.25
CA ASP A 20 -22.62 12.57 5.26
C ASP A 20 -21.38 11.91 4.67
N SER A 21 -20.39 11.62 5.52
CA SER A 21 -19.42 10.60 5.22
C SER A 21 -20.22 9.30 5.12
N MET A 22 -20.45 8.81 3.91
CA MET A 22 -20.91 7.45 3.68
C MET A 22 -19.97 6.52 4.45
N GLN A 23 -20.34 6.22 5.67
CA GLN A 23 -19.73 5.19 6.50
C GLN A 23 -20.20 3.87 5.90
N MET A 24 -19.45 3.37 4.89
CA MET A 24 -19.59 1.98 4.51
C MET A 24 -19.08 1.15 5.68
N ASP A 25 -20.00 0.65 6.51
CA ASP A 25 -19.75 -0.46 7.41
C ASP A 25 -19.34 -1.66 6.55
N MET A 26 -18.05 -1.74 6.25
CA MET A 26 -17.50 -2.96 5.67
C MET A 26 -17.63 -4.06 6.74
N PRO A 27 -18.25 -5.20 6.43
CA PRO A 27 -18.26 -6.32 7.36
C PRO A 27 -16.80 -6.59 7.76
N LYS A 28 -16.53 -6.70 9.07
CA LYS A 28 -15.23 -7.14 9.57
C LYS A 28 -14.97 -8.55 9.02
N GLY A 29 -14.32 -8.60 7.87
CA GLY A 29 -13.75 -9.82 7.35
C GLY A 29 -12.60 -10.29 8.25
N PRO A 30 -12.17 -11.54 8.15
CA PRO A 30 -11.01 -12.01 8.89
C PRO A 30 -9.80 -11.13 8.57
N GLU A 31 -9.00 -10.83 9.58
CA GLU A 31 -7.74 -10.07 9.45
C GLU A 31 -6.72 -10.91 8.67
N LEU A 32 -6.79 -10.85 7.34
CA LEU A 32 -5.96 -11.64 6.42
C LEU A 32 -4.76 -10.85 5.89
N GLY A 33 -4.44 -9.73 6.56
CA GLY A 33 -3.31 -8.88 6.19
C GLY A 33 -1.99 -9.50 6.60
N ALA A 34 -1.28 -10.10 5.66
CA ALA A 34 0.07 -10.63 5.83
C ALA A 34 0.98 -10.17 4.70
N SER A 35 2.27 -10.04 4.96
CA SER A 35 3.29 -9.78 3.94
C SER A 35 4.42 -10.79 4.04
N ALA A 36 5.05 -11.10 2.92
CA ALA A 36 6.17 -12.02 2.88
C ALA A 36 7.33 -11.45 2.05
N ALA A 37 8.53 -11.93 2.29
CA ALA A 37 9.71 -11.63 1.49
C ALA A 37 10.72 -12.78 1.58
N PHE A 38 11.57 -12.92 0.56
CA PHE A 38 12.73 -13.77 0.62
C PHE A 38 13.95 -12.97 1.06
N ASP A 39 14.81 -13.56 1.91
CA ASP A 39 16.13 -13.03 2.21
C ASP A 39 17.09 -13.28 1.03
N SER A 40 18.37 -12.87 1.17
CA SER A 40 19.40 -13.07 0.16
C SER A 40 19.73 -14.55 -0.09
N HIS A 41 19.45 -15.43 0.87
CA HIS A 41 19.67 -16.88 0.80
C HIS A 41 18.47 -17.64 0.23
N GLY A 42 17.34 -16.96 0.01
CA GLY A 42 16.10 -17.53 -0.50
C GLY A 42 15.23 -18.21 0.56
N ARG A 43 15.47 -17.94 1.87
CA ARG A 43 14.56 -18.30 2.94
C ARG A 43 13.35 -17.37 2.89
N LEU A 44 12.16 -17.95 2.98
CA LEU A 44 10.91 -17.18 3.07
C LEU A 44 10.70 -16.68 4.49
N TYR A 45 10.32 -15.41 4.61
CA TYR A 45 9.83 -14.84 5.86
C TYR A 45 8.41 -14.30 5.65
N LEU A 46 7.57 -14.50 6.65
CA LEU A 46 6.17 -14.08 6.70
C LEU A 46 5.94 -13.22 7.94
N VAL A 47 5.30 -12.06 7.78
CA VAL A 47 4.78 -11.26 8.87
C VAL A 47 3.27 -11.18 8.79
N ASP A 48 2.60 -11.46 9.91
CA ASP A 48 1.17 -11.30 10.11
C ASP A 48 0.91 -10.65 11.48
N ALA A 49 -0.36 -10.50 11.86
CA ALA A 49 -0.74 -10.00 13.17
C ALA A 49 -1.76 -10.94 13.82
N ALA A 50 -1.54 -11.21 15.11
CA ALA A 50 -2.54 -11.88 15.95
C ALA A 50 -2.30 -11.54 17.42
N ASP A 51 -3.37 -11.53 18.21
CA ASP A 51 -3.35 -11.38 19.66
C ASP A 51 -2.62 -10.12 20.15
N GLY A 52 -2.61 -9.06 19.32
CA GLY A 52 -1.92 -7.80 19.60
C GLY A 52 -0.42 -7.81 19.27
N HIS A 53 0.07 -8.82 18.60
CA HIS A 53 1.47 -8.92 18.18
C HIS A 53 1.60 -9.01 16.68
N VAL A 54 2.57 -8.29 16.11
CA VAL A 54 3.13 -8.61 14.79
C VAL A 54 4.03 -9.83 15.00
N ARG A 55 3.81 -10.86 14.20
CA ARG A 55 4.52 -12.14 14.31
C ARG A 55 5.34 -12.37 13.06
N LEU A 56 6.60 -12.75 13.26
CA LEU A 56 7.49 -13.22 12.22
C LEU A 56 7.51 -14.75 12.23
N ARG A 57 7.43 -15.37 11.06
CA ARG A 57 7.71 -16.80 10.82
C ARG A 57 8.60 -16.94 9.61
N HIS A 58 9.36 -18.02 9.54
CA HIS A 58 10.17 -18.33 8.37
C HIS A 58 9.90 -19.74 7.84
N SER A 59 10.35 -20.00 6.62
CA SER A 59 10.27 -21.30 5.96
C SER A 59 11.52 -21.53 5.10
N ASP A 60 12.09 -22.73 5.20
CA ASP A 60 13.21 -23.18 4.39
C ASP A 60 12.78 -24.05 3.20
N ASP A 61 11.47 -24.36 3.08
CA ASP A 61 10.89 -25.28 2.11
C ASP A 61 9.81 -24.66 1.24
N ASP A 62 9.98 -23.37 0.88
CA ASP A 62 9.06 -22.59 0.05
C ASP A 62 7.62 -22.56 0.64
N GLY A 63 7.51 -22.36 1.95
CA GLY A 63 6.25 -22.14 2.65
C GLY A 63 5.42 -23.40 2.92
N ARG A 64 5.97 -24.60 2.70
CA ARG A 64 5.29 -25.86 3.04
C ARG A 64 5.18 -26.05 4.54
N THR A 65 6.23 -25.68 5.27
CA THR A 65 6.25 -25.60 6.72
C THR A 65 6.68 -24.20 7.16
N LEU A 66 6.06 -23.71 8.23
CA LEU A 66 6.42 -22.44 8.85
C LEU A 66 6.97 -22.70 10.24
N SER A 67 7.98 -21.95 10.65
CA SER A 67 8.52 -21.97 12.01
C SER A 67 7.46 -21.56 13.05
N ALA A 68 7.75 -21.81 14.33
CA ALA A 68 7.03 -21.15 15.41
C ALA A 68 7.10 -19.63 15.23
N PRO A 69 6.04 -18.88 15.59
CA PRO A 69 6.03 -17.43 15.49
C PRO A 69 6.99 -16.79 16.52
N ILE A 70 7.67 -15.74 16.09
CA ILE A 70 8.46 -14.82 16.93
C ILE A 70 7.71 -13.49 16.98
N GLU A 71 7.50 -12.95 18.17
CA GLU A 71 6.85 -11.67 18.38
C GLU A 71 7.78 -10.51 18.06
N VAL A 72 7.37 -9.64 17.13
CA VAL A 72 8.12 -8.45 16.73
C VAL A 72 7.98 -7.33 17.77
N ASN A 73 6.81 -7.19 18.37
CA ASN A 73 6.52 -6.26 19.47
C ASN A 73 6.27 -7.05 20.76
N ALA A 74 7.16 -6.92 21.74
CA ALA A 74 7.07 -7.64 23.01
C ALA A 74 5.83 -7.28 23.85
N GLN A 75 5.29 -6.08 23.68
CA GLN A 75 4.06 -5.66 24.35
C GLN A 75 2.91 -5.66 23.33
N ALA A 76 1.80 -6.29 23.69
CA ALA A 76 0.62 -6.33 22.85
C ALA A 76 0.08 -4.92 22.60
N GLU A 77 -0.24 -4.63 21.36
CA GLU A 77 -0.87 -3.38 20.93
C GLU A 77 -1.90 -3.65 19.81
N ARG A 78 -2.78 -2.69 19.55
CA ARG A 78 -3.66 -2.80 18.40
C ARG A 78 -2.85 -2.70 17.11
N ILE A 79 -3.16 -3.53 16.11
CA ILE A 79 -2.47 -3.57 14.82
C ILE A 79 -3.50 -3.58 13.70
N TYR A 80 -3.31 -2.76 12.68
CA TYR A 80 -4.06 -2.90 11.45
C TYR A 80 -3.51 -4.08 10.64
N ALA A 81 -4.37 -5.05 10.33
CA ALA A 81 -4.04 -6.23 9.54
C ALA A 81 -5.12 -6.56 8.49
N GLU A 82 -5.71 -5.52 7.91
CA GLU A 82 -6.81 -5.63 6.94
C GLU A 82 -6.37 -5.19 5.54
N GLY A 83 -6.62 -6.03 4.57
CA GLY A 83 -6.40 -5.73 3.17
C GLY A 83 -4.97 -5.27 2.86
N GLU A 84 -4.83 -4.04 2.43
CA GLU A 84 -3.53 -3.44 2.07
C GLU A 84 -2.86 -2.70 3.24
N ASN A 85 -3.61 -2.40 4.31
CA ASN A 85 -3.08 -1.85 5.55
C ASN A 85 -2.67 -2.99 6.49
N ARG A 86 -1.52 -3.58 6.25
CA ARG A 86 -1.00 -4.80 6.88
C ARG A 86 0.45 -4.60 7.27
N PRO A 87 1.02 -5.38 8.22
CA PRO A 87 2.45 -5.35 8.51
C PRO A 87 3.30 -5.55 7.25
N LYS A 88 4.44 -4.88 7.17
CA LYS A 88 5.40 -4.95 6.05
C LYS A 88 6.72 -5.51 6.53
N ILE A 89 7.43 -6.20 5.64
CA ILE A 89 8.77 -6.72 5.87
C ILE A 89 9.69 -6.32 4.73
N ALA A 90 10.93 -5.96 5.06
CA ALA A 90 12.02 -5.73 4.12
C ALA A 90 13.34 -6.18 4.74
N PHE A 91 14.33 -6.45 3.88
CA PHE A 91 15.67 -6.86 4.31
C PHE A 91 16.70 -5.76 4.03
N GLY A 92 17.61 -5.60 4.96
CA GLY A 92 18.83 -4.83 4.80
C GLY A 92 19.88 -5.56 3.95
N PRO A 93 21.02 -4.91 3.66
CA PRO A 93 22.07 -5.48 2.82
C PRO A 93 22.78 -6.71 3.42
N HIS A 94 22.66 -6.95 4.72
CA HIS A 94 23.23 -8.11 5.42
C HIS A 94 22.13 -8.98 6.05
N ASP A 95 20.94 -9.01 5.43
CA ASP A 95 19.75 -9.73 5.87
C ASP A 95 19.20 -9.28 7.23
N GLU A 96 19.50 -8.03 7.65
CA GLU A 96 18.76 -7.41 8.76
C GLU A 96 17.27 -7.39 8.41
N ILE A 97 16.42 -7.67 9.40
CA ILE A 97 14.98 -7.70 9.19
C ILE A 97 14.35 -6.41 9.69
N TYR A 98 13.62 -5.73 8.80
CA TYR A 98 12.88 -4.52 9.08
C TYR A 98 11.40 -4.79 8.96
N VAL A 99 10.64 -4.41 9.98
CA VAL A 99 9.18 -4.59 10.02
C VAL A 99 8.51 -3.28 10.36
N SER A 100 7.51 -2.89 9.57
CA SER A 100 6.66 -1.73 9.87
C SER A 100 5.18 -2.12 9.88
N TRP A 101 4.39 -1.39 10.63
CA TRP A 101 2.93 -1.57 10.71
C TRP A 101 2.22 -0.30 11.14
N SER A 102 0.94 -0.23 10.88
CA SER A 102 0.07 0.83 11.38
C SER A 102 -0.61 0.40 12.68
N GLN A 103 -0.41 1.19 13.75
CA GLN A 103 -1.04 1.00 15.06
C GLN A 103 -2.30 1.85 15.16
N PRO A 104 -3.52 1.30 15.26
CA PRO A 104 -4.74 2.07 15.50
C PRO A 104 -4.67 2.88 16.79
N ARG A 105 -5.19 4.12 16.78
CA ARG A 105 -5.37 4.94 17.96
C ARG A 105 -6.83 4.91 18.42
N ALA A 106 -7.19 5.77 19.38
CA ALA A 106 -8.50 5.73 20.01
C ALA A 106 -9.64 6.12 19.04
N ALA A 107 -9.45 7.18 18.25
CA ALA A 107 -10.44 7.62 17.28
C ALA A 107 -10.43 6.73 16.03
N PRO A 108 -11.58 6.50 15.38
CA PRO A 108 -11.65 5.73 14.12
C PRO A 108 -10.73 6.30 13.04
N TRP A 109 -10.11 5.40 12.26
CA TRP A 109 -9.24 5.74 11.12
C TRP A 109 -7.97 6.53 11.47
N THR A 110 -7.65 6.66 12.77
CA THR A 110 -6.39 7.23 13.23
C THR A 110 -5.36 6.14 13.46
N GLY A 111 -4.07 6.49 13.40
CA GLY A 111 -3.01 5.50 13.62
C GLY A 111 -1.64 6.12 13.66
N PHE A 112 -0.67 5.34 14.14
CA PHE A 112 0.75 5.65 14.11
C PHE A 112 1.49 4.61 13.28
N VAL A 113 2.47 5.03 12.48
CA VAL A 113 3.39 4.13 11.80
C VAL A 113 4.46 3.69 12.78
N ARG A 114 4.48 2.39 13.04
CA ARG A 114 5.42 1.73 13.95
C ARG A 114 6.50 1.00 13.15
N PHE A 115 7.65 0.80 13.77
CA PHE A 115 8.79 0.12 13.17
C PHE A 115 9.59 -0.63 14.24
N ALA A 116 10.05 -1.82 13.92
CA ALA A 116 11.03 -2.59 14.68
C ALA A 116 12.02 -3.28 13.74
N ARG A 117 13.19 -3.63 14.26
CA ARG A 117 14.25 -4.28 13.49
C ARG A 117 14.85 -5.45 14.24
N SER A 118 15.33 -6.41 13.50
CA SER A 118 16.21 -7.49 14.00
C SER A 118 17.54 -7.43 13.27
N MET A 119 18.62 -7.64 14.01
CA MET A 119 20.00 -7.69 13.51
C MET A 119 20.60 -9.11 13.60
N ASP A 120 19.79 -10.10 13.96
CA ASP A 120 20.17 -11.48 14.26
C ASP A 120 19.21 -12.49 13.61
N ALA A 121 18.84 -12.24 12.35
CA ALA A 121 17.97 -13.10 11.54
C ALA A 121 16.58 -13.37 12.15
N GLY A 122 16.08 -12.46 12.99
CA GLY A 122 14.74 -12.51 13.58
C GLY A 122 14.69 -13.15 14.96
N GLU A 123 15.82 -13.51 15.58
CA GLU A 123 15.82 -14.07 16.94
C GLU A 123 15.34 -13.05 17.98
N HIS A 124 15.74 -11.78 17.82
CA HIS A 124 15.33 -10.68 18.68
C HIS A 124 14.97 -9.44 17.87
N PHE A 125 14.00 -8.68 18.36
CA PHE A 125 13.60 -7.40 17.80
C PHE A 125 13.85 -6.24 18.76
N SER A 126 14.18 -5.09 18.21
CA SER A 126 14.23 -3.83 18.96
C SER A 126 12.85 -3.48 19.53
N ALA A 127 12.81 -2.68 20.59
CA ALA A 127 11.57 -2.05 21.01
C ALA A 127 10.98 -1.23 19.84
N PRO A 128 9.66 -1.34 19.57
CA PRO A 128 9.04 -0.60 18.49
C PRO A 128 9.14 0.92 18.70
N LEU A 129 9.54 1.64 17.65
CA LEU A 129 9.51 3.11 17.61
C LEU A 129 8.38 3.62 16.69
N THR A 130 7.97 4.85 16.88
CA THR A 130 7.07 5.55 15.95
C THR A 130 7.92 6.32 14.95
N VAL A 131 7.69 6.09 13.65
CA VAL A 131 8.51 6.62 12.55
C VAL A 131 8.39 8.14 12.41
N HIS A 132 7.16 8.66 12.39
CA HIS A 132 6.89 10.08 12.21
C HIS A 132 7.09 10.90 13.50
N HIS A 133 7.47 12.16 13.37
CA HIS A 133 7.66 13.08 14.49
C HIS A 133 6.35 13.73 14.94
N ASP A 134 5.39 13.94 14.06
CA ASP A 134 4.02 14.32 14.43
C ASP A 134 3.40 13.24 15.33
N ARG A 135 2.88 13.65 16.48
CA ARG A 135 2.26 12.77 17.49
C ARG A 135 0.78 13.03 17.68
N ALA A 136 0.17 13.86 16.82
CA ALA A 136 -1.27 14.02 16.81
C ALA A 136 -1.98 12.69 16.52
N GLU A 137 -3.07 12.40 17.24
CA GLU A 137 -3.86 11.18 17.02
C GLU A 137 -4.77 11.32 15.80
N ILE A 138 -4.14 11.35 14.64
CA ILE A 138 -4.74 11.49 13.32
C ILE A 138 -4.40 10.28 12.44
N THR A 139 -4.72 10.34 11.16
CA THR A 139 -4.31 9.31 10.21
C THR A 139 -2.83 9.43 9.90
N HIS A 140 -2.02 8.47 10.36
CA HIS A 140 -0.71 8.08 9.85
C HIS A 140 -0.80 6.59 9.59
N ARG A 141 -1.21 6.18 8.39
CA ARG A 141 -1.60 4.81 8.05
C ARG A 141 -1.17 4.42 6.65
N PHE A 142 -1.40 3.16 6.29
CA PHE A 142 -1.03 2.62 4.97
C PHE A 142 0.46 2.80 4.68
N ASP A 143 1.26 2.46 5.68
CA ASP A 143 2.71 2.48 5.56
C ASP A 143 3.20 1.55 4.43
N ALA A 144 4.26 1.98 3.77
CA ALA A 144 5.00 1.23 2.79
C ALA A 144 6.48 1.28 3.16
N LEU A 145 7.15 0.14 3.13
CA LEU A 145 8.53 -0.05 3.57
C LEU A 145 9.38 -0.54 2.40
N ALA A 146 10.53 0.07 2.21
CA ALA A 146 11.54 -0.37 1.25
C ALA A 146 12.96 -0.06 1.76
N VAL A 147 13.95 -0.75 1.21
CA VAL A 147 15.37 -0.49 1.44
C VAL A 147 16.02 -0.09 0.13
N ASP A 148 16.71 1.06 0.12
CA ASP A 148 17.39 1.58 -1.06
C ASP A 148 18.71 0.83 -1.37
N GLY A 149 19.33 1.17 -2.49
CA GLY A 149 20.59 0.55 -2.92
C GLY A 149 21.80 0.83 -2.02
N LYS A 150 21.66 1.74 -1.05
CA LYS A 150 22.69 2.07 -0.04
C LYS A 150 22.39 1.46 1.33
N GLY A 151 21.33 0.62 1.44
CA GLY A 151 20.88 0.04 2.70
C GLY A 151 20.04 0.97 3.57
N ARG A 152 19.63 2.11 3.06
CA ARG A 152 18.79 3.09 3.74
C ARG A 152 17.35 2.60 3.79
N ILE A 153 16.74 2.64 4.98
CA ILE A 153 15.33 2.26 5.17
C ILE A 153 14.47 3.47 4.81
N VAL A 154 13.50 3.29 3.92
CA VAL A 154 12.56 4.33 3.50
C VAL A 154 11.15 3.86 3.84
N ILE A 155 10.40 4.71 4.55
CA ILE A 155 9.00 4.46 4.89
C ILE A 155 8.16 5.64 4.41
N ALA A 156 7.07 5.35 3.66
CA ALA A 156 6.09 6.33 3.22
C ALA A 156 4.71 5.96 3.79
N TRP A 157 3.84 6.94 4.01
CA TRP A 157 2.50 6.72 4.59
C TRP A 157 1.49 7.78 4.16
N ILE A 158 0.22 7.48 4.35
CA ILE A 158 -0.90 8.40 4.20
C ILE A 158 -1.08 9.20 5.48
N ASP A 159 -1.20 10.53 5.36
CA ASP A 159 -1.19 11.47 6.47
C ASP A 159 -2.30 12.54 6.32
N LYS A 160 -3.07 12.79 7.37
CA LYS A 160 -4.17 13.77 7.35
C LYS A 160 -3.86 15.09 8.06
N ARG A 161 -2.62 15.38 8.45
CA ARG A 161 -2.28 16.66 9.13
C ARG A 161 -2.65 17.89 8.31
N ASP A 162 -2.41 17.85 7.00
CA ASP A 162 -2.71 18.97 6.10
C ASP A 162 -4.23 19.15 5.89
N LEU A 163 -5.00 18.07 5.83
CA LEU A 163 -6.46 18.11 5.80
C LEU A 163 -7.01 18.82 7.06
N LEU A 164 -6.50 18.45 8.25
CA LEU A 164 -6.92 19.08 9.50
C LEU A 164 -6.52 20.55 9.58
N ALA A 165 -5.29 20.89 9.16
CA ALA A 165 -4.84 22.28 9.12
C ALA A 165 -5.66 23.13 8.14
N ALA A 166 -6.02 22.58 6.97
CA ALA A 166 -6.89 23.25 6.02
C ALA A 166 -8.31 23.45 6.59
N SER A 167 -8.87 22.41 7.21
CA SER A 167 -10.21 22.47 7.84
C SER A 167 -10.28 23.51 8.95
N ALA A 168 -9.23 23.63 9.78
CA ALA A 168 -9.15 24.63 10.83
C ALA A 168 -9.16 26.09 10.31
N THR A 169 -8.80 26.29 9.04
CA THR A 169 -8.80 27.62 8.36
C THR A 169 -9.92 27.77 7.34
N GLY A 170 -10.87 26.82 7.27
CA GLY A 170 -11.98 26.83 6.30
C GLY A 170 -11.55 26.63 4.85
N LYS A 171 -10.35 26.13 4.60
CA LYS A 171 -9.84 25.86 3.26
C LYS A 171 -10.29 24.48 2.77
N ARG A 172 -10.64 24.38 1.48
CA ARG A 172 -10.93 23.09 0.84
C ARG A 172 -9.64 22.28 0.70
N TYR A 173 -9.68 21.03 1.15
CA TYR A 173 -8.63 20.04 0.96
C TYR A 173 -9.29 18.69 0.64
N LEU A 174 -8.78 17.95 -0.34
CA LEU A 174 -9.33 16.67 -0.76
C LEU A 174 -8.39 15.53 -0.36
N GLY A 175 -8.95 14.49 0.30
CA GLY A 175 -8.19 13.30 0.67
C GLY A 175 -7.19 13.55 1.79
N ALA A 176 -5.98 13.05 1.61
CA ALA A 176 -4.87 13.11 2.54
C ALA A 176 -3.59 13.59 1.83
N ALA A 177 -2.49 13.70 2.55
CA ALA A 177 -1.16 13.86 1.97
C ALA A 177 -0.41 12.52 1.98
N VAL A 178 0.67 12.40 1.19
CA VAL A 178 1.69 11.37 1.35
C VAL A 178 2.90 12.01 2.00
N TYR A 179 3.36 11.40 3.08
CA TYR A 179 4.62 11.73 3.75
C TYR A 179 5.58 10.55 3.68
N TYR A 180 6.86 10.81 3.84
CA TYR A 180 7.89 9.78 3.95
C TYR A 180 9.02 10.22 4.87
N SER A 181 9.72 9.26 5.42
CA SER A 181 10.94 9.43 6.18
C SER A 181 11.92 8.32 5.85
N TRP A 182 13.18 8.47 6.28
CA TRP A 182 14.19 7.43 6.09
C TRP A 182 15.12 7.36 7.29
N SER A 183 15.81 6.24 7.38
CA SER A 183 16.87 5.99 8.36
C SER A 183 18.18 5.69 7.65
N ASP A 184 19.25 6.35 8.09
CA ASP A 184 20.63 6.14 7.63
C ASP A 184 21.44 5.27 8.63
N ASP A 185 20.85 4.91 9.77
CA ASP A 185 21.50 4.21 10.90
C ASP A 185 20.90 2.82 11.20
N GLY A 186 20.40 2.17 10.14
CA GLY A 186 19.81 0.83 10.23
C GLY A 186 18.53 0.79 11.06
N GLY A 187 17.75 1.88 11.09
CA GLY A 187 16.46 1.95 11.79
C GLY A 187 16.57 2.29 13.29
N SER A 188 17.71 2.79 13.76
CA SER A 188 17.81 3.30 15.15
C SER A 188 17.03 4.59 15.31
N THR A 189 17.11 5.46 14.29
CA THR A 189 16.35 6.72 14.21
C THR A 189 15.83 6.95 12.79
N PHE A 190 14.80 7.78 12.68
CA PHE A 190 14.28 8.29 11.40
C PHE A 190 14.41 9.80 11.35
N VAL A 191 14.79 10.34 10.19
CA VAL A 191 14.85 11.79 10.00
C VAL A 191 13.44 12.40 10.08
N PRO A 192 13.31 13.72 10.34
CA PRO A 192 12.01 14.39 10.26
C PRO A 192 11.34 14.14 8.92
N GLU A 193 10.08 13.75 8.97
CA GLU A 193 9.30 13.38 7.79
C GLU A 193 9.15 14.55 6.81
N ARG A 194 9.07 14.20 5.53
CA ARG A 194 8.86 15.13 4.43
C ARG A 194 7.54 14.87 3.74
N LYS A 195 6.84 15.94 3.42
CA LYS A 195 5.68 15.84 2.56
C LYS A 195 6.12 15.55 1.13
N LEU A 196 5.53 14.51 0.53
CA LEU A 196 5.73 14.17 -0.88
C LEU A 196 4.73 14.92 -1.75
N VAL A 197 3.44 14.86 -1.39
CA VAL A 197 2.35 15.45 -2.17
C VAL A 197 1.15 15.74 -1.28
N ASP A 198 0.40 16.75 -1.66
CA ASP A 198 -0.96 17.01 -1.17
C ASP A 198 -2.01 16.21 -1.97
N GLN A 199 -3.20 16.04 -1.41
CA GLN A 199 -4.39 15.50 -2.10
C GLN A 199 -4.19 14.10 -2.69
N SER A 200 -3.78 13.15 -1.85
CA SER A 200 -3.76 11.72 -2.17
C SER A 200 -5.03 11.00 -1.70
N CYS A 201 -5.24 9.79 -2.19
CA CYS A 201 -6.28 8.89 -1.67
C CYS A 201 -5.99 8.49 -0.21
N GLU A 202 -7.03 8.42 0.62
CA GLU A 202 -6.91 8.20 2.07
C GLU A 202 -6.72 6.74 2.47
N CYS A 203 -6.92 5.79 1.57
CA CYS A 203 -7.13 4.39 1.91
C CYS A 203 -6.51 3.39 0.93
N CYS A 204 -5.57 3.82 0.11
CA CYS A 204 -4.90 2.95 -0.85
C CYS A 204 -3.42 2.79 -0.48
N ARG A 205 -2.88 1.58 -0.67
CA ARG A 205 -1.45 1.34 -0.47
C ARG A 205 -0.61 2.25 -1.38
N ILE A 206 0.58 2.55 -0.92
CA ILE A 206 1.66 3.13 -1.71
C ILE A 206 2.53 1.96 -2.19
N ALA A 207 2.77 1.84 -3.49
CA ALA A 207 3.73 0.88 -4.03
C ALA A 207 5.12 1.53 -4.03
N LEU A 208 6.10 0.86 -3.45
CA LEU A 208 7.51 1.26 -3.50
C LEU A 208 8.30 0.26 -4.33
N ALA A 209 9.17 0.75 -5.22
CA ALA A 209 10.06 -0.08 -6.00
C ALA A 209 11.45 0.57 -6.09
N ARG A 210 12.51 -0.24 -6.07
CA ARG A 210 13.88 0.25 -6.24
C ARG A 210 14.16 0.48 -7.72
N THR A 211 14.70 1.66 -8.03
CA THR A 211 15.18 2.02 -9.37
C THR A 211 16.55 1.39 -9.66
N PRO A 212 16.99 1.25 -10.92
CA PRO A 212 18.30 0.69 -11.25
C PRO A 212 19.49 1.45 -10.62
N ASP A 213 19.34 2.74 -10.37
CA ASP A 213 20.34 3.55 -9.66
C ASP A 213 20.24 3.46 -8.12
N GLY A 214 19.40 2.56 -7.61
CA GLY A 214 19.26 2.22 -6.20
C GLY A 214 18.32 3.13 -5.40
N ARG A 215 17.73 4.17 -5.98
CA ARG A 215 16.73 5.02 -5.30
C ARG A 215 15.38 4.30 -5.17
N ILE A 216 14.47 4.87 -4.40
CA ILE A 216 13.12 4.35 -4.26
C ILE A 216 12.14 5.22 -5.05
N ALA A 217 11.37 4.59 -5.93
CA ALA A 217 10.21 5.18 -6.57
C ALA A 217 8.94 4.82 -5.79
N ALA A 218 8.02 5.78 -5.67
CA ALA A 218 6.70 5.63 -5.06
C ALA A 218 5.61 5.83 -6.10
N PHE A 219 4.68 4.88 -6.20
CA PHE A 219 3.51 4.95 -7.06
C PHE A 219 2.26 4.82 -6.22
N PHE A 220 1.38 5.81 -6.29
CA PHE A 220 0.23 5.94 -5.39
C PHE A 220 -0.92 6.66 -6.08
N ARG A 221 -2.14 6.47 -5.54
CA ARG A 221 -3.33 7.16 -6.04
C ARG A 221 -3.37 8.58 -5.52
N SER A 222 -3.44 9.55 -6.45
CA SER A 222 -3.59 10.97 -6.16
C SER A 222 -4.97 11.50 -6.57
N ILE A 223 -5.29 12.71 -6.16
CA ILE A 223 -6.54 13.38 -6.50
C ILE A 223 -6.22 14.62 -7.31
N TYR A 224 -6.77 14.71 -8.51
CA TYR A 224 -6.56 15.81 -9.43
C TYR A 224 -7.87 16.57 -9.65
N GLY A 225 -7.78 17.90 -9.78
CA GLY A 225 -8.90 18.76 -10.13
C GLY A 225 -10.14 18.47 -9.27
N ASP A 226 -11.22 18.15 -9.93
CA ASP A 226 -12.52 17.90 -9.27
C ASP A 226 -12.73 16.42 -8.98
N ASN A 227 -11.89 15.90 -8.05
CA ASN A 227 -11.93 14.53 -7.52
C ASN A 227 -11.63 13.42 -8.55
N ILE A 228 -10.75 13.69 -9.50
CA ILE A 228 -10.22 12.67 -10.43
C ILE A 228 -9.18 11.83 -9.70
N ARG A 229 -9.37 10.52 -9.65
CA ARG A 229 -8.56 9.55 -8.90
C ARG A 229 -7.60 8.80 -9.81
N ASP A 230 -6.58 9.49 -10.29
CA ASP A 230 -5.47 8.90 -11.03
C ASP A 230 -4.22 8.71 -10.16
N HIS A 231 -3.20 8.09 -10.71
CA HIS A 231 -1.99 7.78 -9.96
C HIS A 231 -0.87 8.74 -10.29
N ALA A 232 -0.03 8.98 -9.29
CA ALA A 232 1.19 9.74 -9.38
C ALA A 232 2.40 8.83 -9.15
N LEU A 233 3.52 9.20 -9.78
CA LEU A 233 4.82 8.59 -9.59
C LEU A 233 5.81 9.65 -9.12
N ALA A 234 6.68 9.28 -8.18
CA ALA A 234 7.79 10.11 -7.72
C ALA A 234 8.99 9.25 -7.36
N VAL A 235 10.21 9.78 -7.54
CA VAL A 235 11.41 9.21 -6.93
C VAL A 235 11.67 9.94 -5.62
N LEU A 236 11.69 9.20 -4.51
CA LEU A 236 11.84 9.76 -3.17
C LEU A 236 13.28 10.30 -2.99
N ARG A 237 13.39 11.55 -2.58
CA ARG A 237 14.67 12.22 -2.37
C ARG A 237 15.09 12.14 -0.90
N THR A 238 16.26 11.57 -0.67
CA THR A 238 16.87 11.40 0.66
C THR A 238 18.11 12.27 0.84
N ASP A 239 18.32 13.23 -0.06
CA ASP A 239 19.45 14.18 -0.07
C ASP A 239 19.06 15.62 0.30
N GLY A 240 17.87 15.80 0.83
CA GLY A 240 17.38 17.12 1.23
C GLY A 240 16.63 17.88 0.13
N GLN A 241 16.70 17.46 -1.12
CA GLN A 241 15.98 18.10 -2.22
C GLN A 241 14.50 17.67 -2.27
N THR A 242 13.68 18.42 -3.01
CA THR A 242 12.26 18.11 -3.22
C THR A 242 12.12 17.00 -4.27
N SER A 243 11.27 16.01 -3.98
CA SER A 243 10.86 15.01 -4.96
C SER A 243 9.91 15.63 -5.99
N GLN A 244 10.14 15.38 -7.27
CA GLN A 244 9.15 15.70 -8.30
C GLN A 244 8.07 14.63 -8.32
N VAL A 245 6.81 15.07 -8.34
CA VAL A 245 5.64 14.20 -8.39
C VAL A 245 4.91 14.47 -9.69
N GLU A 246 4.75 13.44 -10.51
CA GLU A 246 4.13 13.56 -11.82
C GLU A 246 2.94 12.62 -11.94
N ARG A 247 1.88 13.07 -12.61
CA ARG A 247 0.74 12.21 -12.95
C ARG A 247 1.22 11.11 -13.91
N ALA A 248 0.85 9.86 -13.61
CA ALA A 248 1.35 8.69 -14.33
C ALA A 248 0.24 7.81 -14.90
N THR A 249 -1.03 8.05 -14.54
CA THR A 249 -2.20 7.44 -15.19
C THR A 249 -3.21 8.52 -15.56
N PHE A 250 -3.99 8.27 -16.62
CA PHE A 250 -4.88 9.25 -17.23
C PHE A 250 -6.24 8.61 -17.55
N SER A 251 -6.76 7.83 -16.59
CA SER A 251 -8.09 7.24 -16.70
C SER A 251 -9.20 8.26 -16.48
N ASP A 252 -8.86 9.41 -15.88
CA ASP A 252 -9.80 10.48 -15.50
C ASP A 252 -10.99 9.96 -14.67
N TRP A 253 -10.72 8.97 -13.82
CA TRP A 253 -11.74 8.32 -13.02
C TRP A 253 -12.24 9.24 -11.91
N GLN A 254 -13.38 9.84 -12.12
CA GLN A 254 -14.04 10.68 -11.14
C GLN A 254 -14.90 9.82 -10.20
N ILE A 255 -14.56 9.77 -8.92
CA ILE A 255 -15.28 9.02 -7.89
C ILE A 255 -15.23 9.73 -6.55
N ALA A 256 -16.40 9.92 -5.93
CA ALA A 256 -16.54 10.39 -4.55
C ALA A 256 -16.54 9.19 -3.59
N GLY A 257 -15.36 8.60 -3.35
CA GLY A 257 -15.25 7.41 -2.50
C GLY A 257 -13.83 6.85 -2.42
N CYS A 258 -13.67 5.86 -1.54
CA CYS A 258 -12.42 5.14 -1.33
C CYS A 258 -12.50 3.75 -1.98
N PRO A 259 -11.84 3.51 -3.10
CA PRO A 259 -11.93 2.20 -3.78
C PRO A 259 -11.19 1.07 -3.06
N HIS A 260 -10.32 1.36 -2.11
CA HIS A 260 -9.49 0.39 -1.35
C HIS A 260 -8.65 -0.55 -2.23
N HIS A 261 -8.26 -0.11 -3.42
CA HIS A 261 -7.41 -0.85 -4.34
C HIS A 261 -6.17 -0.01 -4.65
N GLY A 262 -5.07 -0.30 -3.98
CA GLY A 262 -3.79 0.35 -4.24
C GLY A 262 -3.11 -0.21 -5.48
N PRO A 263 -2.18 0.57 -6.07
CA PRO A 263 -1.44 0.14 -7.25
C PRO A 263 -0.29 -0.83 -6.91
N GLY A 264 0.24 -1.51 -7.93
CA GLY A 264 1.50 -2.24 -7.89
C GLY A 264 2.51 -1.59 -8.84
N LEU A 265 3.80 -1.67 -8.47
CA LEU A 265 4.92 -1.13 -9.26
C LEU A 265 6.10 -2.09 -9.22
N ALA A 266 6.65 -2.41 -10.39
CA ALA A 266 7.91 -3.09 -10.55
C ALA A 266 8.79 -2.34 -11.56
N ILE A 267 10.09 -2.23 -11.30
CA ILE A 267 11.03 -1.55 -12.20
C ILE A 267 12.09 -2.55 -12.64
N GLY A 268 12.18 -2.74 -13.96
CA GLY A 268 13.17 -3.61 -14.57
C GLY A 268 14.60 -3.07 -14.45
N ALA A 269 15.58 -3.92 -14.66
CA ALA A 269 16.98 -3.51 -14.73
C ALA A 269 17.25 -2.51 -15.87
N ASP A 270 16.43 -2.54 -16.91
CA ASP A 270 16.40 -1.59 -18.04
C ASP A 270 15.75 -0.24 -17.68
N GLY A 271 15.21 -0.10 -16.48
CA GLY A 271 14.52 1.10 -15.99
C GLY A 271 13.06 1.20 -16.41
N VAL A 272 12.51 0.24 -17.15
CA VAL A 272 11.08 0.21 -17.51
C VAL A 272 10.23 0.03 -16.25
N ARG A 273 9.21 0.85 -16.11
CA ARG A 273 8.34 0.90 -14.94
C ARG A 273 7.02 0.20 -15.25
N HIS A 274 6.91 -1.06 -14.88
CA HIS A 274 5.70 -1.86 -15.03
C HIS A 274 4.76 -1.57 -13.87
N ALA A 275 3.53 -1.19 -14.18
CA ALA A 275 2.54 -0.86 -13.16
C ALA A 275 1.20 -1.56 -13.40
N VAL A 276 0.52 -1.87 -12.32
CA VAL A 276 -0.88 -2.26 -12.30
C VAL A 276 -1.68 -1.30 -11.42
N TRP A 277 -2.88 -0.97 -11.84
CA TRP A 277 -3.74 -0.08 -11.07
C TRP A 277 -5.21 -0.39 -11.31
N TYR A 278 -6.03 0.02 -10.36
CA TYR A 278 -7.48 -0.09 -10.43
C TYR A 278 -8.08 1.27 -10.76
N GLY A 279 -8.87 1.35 -11.81
CA GLY A 279 -9.47 2.61 -12.25
C GLY A 279 -10.44 2.40 -13.39
N ALA A 280 -11.18 3.44 -13.78
CA ALA A 280 -12.13 3.32 -14.88
C ALA A 280 -12.46 4.64 -15.57
N LYS A 281 -12.73 4.54 -16.88
CA LYS A 281 -13.82 5.27 -17.53
C LYS A 281 -14.97 4.27 -17.68
N GLY A 282 -16.04 4.39 -16.88
CA GLY A 282 -17.14 3.40 -16.86
C GLY A 282 -16.97 2.38 -15.72
N ALA A 283 -17.11 1.07 -16.00
CA ALA A 283 -16.94 0.04 -14.97
C ALA A 283 -15.48 -0.08 -14.52
N PRO A 284 -15.23 -0.15 -13.19
CA PRO A 284 -13.86 -0.28 -12.67
C PRO A 284 -13.19 -1.57 -13.11
N THR A 285 -11.94 -1.46 -13.50
CA THR A 285 -11.12 -2.58 -14.02
C THR A 285 -9.69 -2.49 -13.51
N ILE A 286 -8.96 -3.60 -13.59
CA ILE A 286 -7.52 -3.62 -13.40
C ILE A 286 -6.84 -3.33 -14.74
N HIS A 287 -5.94 -2.38 -14.71
CA HIS A 287 -5.12 -1.96 -15.83
C HIS A 287 -3.66 -2.34 -15.58
N TYR A 288 -2.94 -2.55 -16.66
CA TYR A 288 -1.48 -2.60 -16.70
C TYR A 288 -0.97 -1.56 -17.70
N GLY A 289 0.25 -1.07 -17.49
CA GLY A 289 0.98 -0.24 -18.45
C GLY A 289 2.40 0.02 -18.00
N GLN A 290 3.23 0.45 -18.95
CA GLN A 290 4.57 0.97 -18.68
C GLN A 290 4.44 2.47 -18.42
N LEU A 291 4.87 2.91 -17.23
CA LEU A 291 4.72 4.31 -16.83
C LEU A 291 5.76 5.20 -17.47
N ASP A 292 5.29 6.27 -18.08
CA ASP A 292 6.06 7.40 -18.58
C ASP A 292 5.54 8.67 -17.88
N PRO A 293 6.17 9.12 -16.78
CA PRO A 293 5.63 10.22 -15.95
C PRO A 293 5.36 11.48 -16.76
N GLY A 294 4.18 12.07 -16.54
CA GLY A 294 3.68 13.20 -17.32
C GLY A 294 2.94 12.84 -18.62
N HIS A 295 3.00 11.56 -19.03
CA HIS A 295 2.36 11.06 -20.23
C HIS A 295 1.48 9.84 -19.97
N PRO A 296 0.51 9.52 -20.85
CA PRO A 296 -0.25 8.27 -20.76
C PRO A 296 0.69 7.04 -20.78
N PRO A 297 0.37 6.00 -19.98
CA PRO A 297 1.16 4.78 -19.96
C PRO A 297 1.28 4.14 -21.34
N GLN A 298 2.47 3.64 -21.64
CA GLN A 298 2.72 2.84 -22.85
C GLN A 298 2.24 1.40 -22.64
N GLN A 299 1.99 0.67 -23.73
CA GLN A 299 1.50 -0.72 -23.72
C GLN A 299 0.28 -0.92 -22.79
N PRO A 300 -0.76 -0.06 -22.88
CA PRO A 300 -1.89 -0.14 -21.96
C PRO A 300 -2.70 -1.41 -22.22
N LEU A 301 -3.02 -2.14 -21.14
CA LEU A 301 -3.81 -3.36 -21.18
C LEU A 301 -4.87 -3.34 -20.09
N VAL A 302 -6.12 -3.70 -20.41
CA VAL A 302 -7.10 -4.10 -19.42
C VAL A 302 -6.80 -5.54 -19.01
N VAL A 303 -6.30 -5.72 -17.78
CA VAL A 303 -5.88 -7.03 -17.26
C VAL A 303 -7.10 -7.87 -16.92
N ALA A 304 -8.05 -7.29 -16.20
CA ALA A 304 -9.24 -7.97 -15.71
C ALA A 304 -10.38 -6.98 -15.45
N GLY A 305 -11.62 -7.45 -15.59
CA GLY A 305 -12.86 -6.68 -15.41
C GLY A 305 -13.56 -6.93 -14.08
N ALA A 306 -14.88 -7.06 -14.13
CA ALA A 306 -15.73 -7.20 -12.95
C ALA A 306 -15.31 -8.36 -12.04
N GLY A 307 -15.32 -8.11 -10.72
CA GLY A 307 -14.91 -9.08 -9.70
C GLY A 307 -13.40 -9.19 -9.46
N ALA A 308 -12.58 -8.51 -10.29
CA ALA A 308 -11.14 -8.47 -10.10
C ALA A 308 -10.74 -7.41 -9.05
N SER A 309 -9.73 -7.71 -8.24
CA SER A 309 -9.27 -6.82 -7.17
C SER A 309 -7.81 -7.08 -6.78
N HIS A 310 -7.17 -6.08 -6.18
CA HIS A 310 -5.86 -6.17 -5.52
C HIS A 310 -4.76 -6.79 -6.40
N ALA A 311 -4.52 -6.20 -7.56
CA ALA A 311 -3.46 -6.67 -8.44
C ALA A 311 -2.06 -6.34 -7.91
N ASP A 312 -1.10 -7.19 -8.26
CA ASP A 312 0.32 -6.95 -8.04
C ASP A 312 1.13 -7.32 -9.29
N VAL A 313 2.34 -6.75 -9.41
CA VAL A 313 3.22 -6.91 -10.58
C VAL A 313 4.65 -7.08 -10.14
N VAL A 314 5.38 -7.95 -10.86
CA VAL A 314 6.81 -8.13 -10.71
C VAL A 314 7.45 -8.34 -12.08
N VAL A 315 8.72 -7.93 -12.22
CA VAL A 315 9.50 -8.11 -13.46
C VAL A 315 10.86 -8.74 -13.14
N HIS A 316 11.29 -9.70 -13.96
CA HIS A 316 12.63 -10.24 -13.94
C HIS A 316 13.09 -10.40 -15.39
N ASP A 317 14.21 -9.79 -15.72
CA ASP A 317 14.65 -9.59 -17.09
C ASP A 317 13.51 -9.01 -17.96
N HIS A 318 13.09 -9.74 -18.99
CA HIS A 318 11.97 -9.35 -19.86
C HIS A 318 10.65 -10.05 -19.52
N THR A 319 10.62 -10.83 -18.43
CA THR A 319 9.39 -11.50 -17.99
C THR A 319 8.65 -10.67 -16.97
N VAL A 320 7.39 -10.39 -17.26
CA VAL A 320 6.47 -9.64 -16.38
C VAL A 320 5.35 -10.56 -15.93
N TRP A 321 5.09 -10.62 -14.62
CA TRP A 321 3.97 -11.35 -14.07
C TRP A 321 3.00 -10.35 -13.42
N VAL A 322 1.71 -10.55 -13.68
CA VAL A 322 0.62 -9.80 -13.07
C VAL A 322 -0.36 -10.79 -12.44
N VAL A 323 -0.63 -10.62 -11.16
CA VAL A 323 -1.61 -11.43 -10.42
C VAL A 323 -2.71 -10.56 -9.84
N TRP A 324 -3.87 -11.15 -9.59
CA TRP A 324 -5.00 -10.50 -8.92
C TRP A 324 -5.94 -11.53 -8.29
N ASN A 325 -6.74 -11.07 -7.34
CA ASN A 325 -7.89 -11.82 -6.87
C ASN A 325 -9.07 -11.63 -7.83
N GLN A 326 -9.74 -12.73 -8.16
CA GLN A 326 -10.98 -12.74 -8.93
C GLN A 326 -12.08 -13.38 -8.08
N VAL A 327 -13.16 -12.64 -7.84
CA VAL A 327 -14.32 -13.14 -7.09
C VAL A 327 -15.44 -13.47 -8.08
N GLY A 328 -16.01 -14.69 -7.94
CA GLY A 328 -17.16 -15.12 -8.72
C GLY A 328 -17.87 -16.29 -8.02
N ALA A 329 -19.20 -16.26 -7.97
CA ALA A 329 -20.03 -17.32 -7.35
C ALA A 329 -19.59 -17.74 -5.93
N GLY A 330 -19.09 -16.77 -5.12
CA GLY A 330 -18.64 -17.02 -3.75
C GLY A 330 -17.27 -17.71 -3.62
N VAL A 331 -16.56 -17.85 -4.72
CA VAL A 331 -15.20 -18.43 -4.77
C VAL A 331 -14.20 -17.34 -5.09
N TYR A 332 -13.06 -17.38 -4.42
CA TYR A 332 -11.90 -16.52 -4.69
C TYR A 332 -10.88 -17.31 -5.50
N ALA A 333 -10.56 -16.81 -6.70
CA ALA A 333 -9.52 -17.36 -7.55
C ALA A 333 -8.31 -16.40 -7.56
N LEU A 334 -7.11 -16.95 -7.48
CA LEU A 334 -5.87 -16.24 -7.75
C LEU A 334 -5.56 -16.39 -9.23
N MET A 335 -5.58 -15.28 -9.94
CA MET A 335 -5.41 -15.23 -11.39
C MET A 335 -4.03 -14.70 -11.76
N LEU A 336 -3.55 -15.10 -12.93
CA LEU A 336 -2.24 -14.73 -13.48
C LEU A 336 -2.36 -14.37 -14.96
N ARG A 337 -1.60 -13.35 -15.37
CA ARG A 337 -1.10 -13.16 -16.74
C ARG A 337 0.41 -13.03 -16.72
N ARG A 338 1.09 -13.53 -17.78
CA ARG A 338 2.52 -13.44 -17.95
C ARG A 338 2.84 -12.84 -19.32
N SER A 339 3.88 -12.04 -19.36
CA SER A 339 4.55 -11.56 -20.57
C SER A 339 5.99 -12.06 -20.56
N THR A 340 6.55 -12.38 -21.73
CA THR A 340 7.97 -12.73 -21.91
C THR A 340 8.71 -11.74 -22.81
N ASP A 341 8.05 -10.66 -23.19
CA ASP A 341 8.55 -9.61 -24.08
C ASP A 341 8.43 -8.20 -23.45
N ASN A 342 8.81 -8.14 -22.17
CA ASN A 342 8.85 -6.90 -21.39
C ASN A 342 7.49 -6.18 -21.30
N GLY A 343 6.38 -6.94 -21.28
CA GLY A 343 5.03 -6.40 -21.12
C GLY A 343 4.37 -5.94 -22.42
N ALA A 344 4.98 -6.20 -23.59
CA ALA A 344 4.37 -5.86 -24.88
C ALA A 344 3.14 -6.74 -25.17
N HIS A 345 3.22 -8.03 -24.88
CA HIS A 345 2.10 -8.97 -25.01
C HIS A 345 1.98 -9.83 -23.76
N PHE A 346 0.77 -10.17 -23.39
CA PHE A 346 0.46 -11.03 -22.24
C PHE A 346 -0.32 -12.28 -22.69
N ASP A 347 0.01 -13.41 -22.07
CA ASP A 347 -0.75 -14.64 -22.19
C ASP A 347 -2.22 -14.41 -21.77
N ALA A 348 -3.10 -15.34 -22.14
CA ALA A 348 -4.46 -15.38 -21.62
C ALA A 348 -4.45 -15.51 -20.08
N ALA A 349 -5.43 -14.88 -19.43
CA ALA A 349 -5.60 -15.02 -17.99
C ALA A 349 -5.83 -16.48 -17.59
N ARG A 350 -5.13 -16.96 -16.57
CA ARG A 350 -5.31 -18.33 -16.03
C ARG A 350 -5.42 -18.30 -14.51
N GLU A 351 -6.22 -19.21 -13.99
CA GLU A 351 -6.29 -19.46 -12.55
C GLU A 351 -5.08 -20.29 -12.12
N ILE A 352 -4.41 -19.87 -11.04
CA ILE A 352 -3.25 -20.59 -10.47
C ILE A 352 -3.52 -21.13 -9.05
N ALA A 353 -4.55 -20.62 -8.38
CA ALA A 353 -5.00 -21.13 -7.09
C ALA A 353 -6.46 -20.72 -6.83
N ARG A 354 -7.10 -21.39 -5.87
CA ARG A 354 -8.48 -21.14 -5.47
C ARG A 354 -8.63 -21.25 -3.96
N SER A 355 -9.57 -20.46 -3.38
CA SER A 355 -9.99 -20.50 -1.99
C SER A 355 -11.51 -20.47 -1.91
N ALA A 356 -12.07 -21.32 -1.05
CA ALA A 356 -13.51 -21.33 -0.76
C ALA A 356 -13.93 -20.19 0.19
N GLY A 357 -12.97 -19.57 0.88
CA GLY A 357 -13.19 -18.47 1.83
C GLY A 357 -12.46 -17.21 1.42
N ALA A 358 -12.67 -16.13 2.19
CA ALA A 358 -12.04 -14.83 1.98
C ALA A 358 -10.50 -14.92 1.86
N THR A 359 -9.92 -13.98 1.13
CA THR A 359 -8.48 -13.92 0.88
C THR A 359 -7.94 -12.51 1.12
N GLY A 360 -6.70 -12.42 1.55
CA GLY A 360 -5.93 -11.18 1.56
C GLY A 360 -5.52 -10.76 0.14
N SER A 361 -4.93 -9.58 0.04
CA SER A 361 -4.35 -9.08 -1.21
C SER A 361 -3.12 -9.92 -1.58
N PRO A 362 -3.03 -10.50 -2.78
CA PRO A 362 -1.88 -11.26 -3.22
C PRO A 362 -0.64 -10.36 -3.30
N GLN A 363 0.52 -10.93 -3.02
CA GLN A 363 1.81 -10.26 -3.14
C GLN A 363 2.76 -11.11 -4.00
N LEU A 364 3.26 -10.54 -5.08
CA LEU A 364 4.28 -11.19 -5.91
C LEU A 364 5.66 -11.07 -5.26
N LEU A 365 6.37 -12.16 -5.24
CA LEU A 365 7.74 -12.29 -4.74
C LEU A 365 8.63 -12.90 -5.83
N GLN A 366 9.92 -12.60 -5.76
CA GLN A 366 10.92 -13.18 -6.64
C GLN A 366 11.99 -13.93 -5.85
N LYS A 367 12.42 -15.06 -6.41
CA LYS A 367 13.54 -15.85 -5.92
C LYS A 367 14.22 -16.52 -7.10
N GLN A 368 15.49 -16.16 -7.40
CA GLN A 368 16.32 -16.80 -8.42
C GLN A 368 15.62 -16.90 -9.81
N GLY A 369 15.03 -15.79 -10.26
CA GLY A 369 14.32 -15.73 -11.54
C GLY A 369 12.97 -16.44 -11.60
N ARG A 370 12.50 -16.98 -10.48
CA ARG A 370 11.16 -17.58 -10.32
C ARG A 370 10.25 -16.60 -9.60
N ALA A 371 8.98 -16.59 -9.98
CA ALA A 371 7.96 -15.80 -9.33
C ALA A 371 7.11 -16.67 -8.40
N PHE A 372 6.72 -16.13 -7.27
CA PHE A 372 5.85 -16.73 -6.26
C PHE A 372 4.79 -15.72 -5.86
N VAL A 373 3.65 -16.21 -5.41
CA VAL A 373 2.60 -15.38 -4.82
C VAL A 373 2.41 -15.76 -3.36
N ALA A 374 2.70 -14.83 -2.47
CA ALA A 374 2.27 -14.93 -1.08
C ALA A 374 0.77 -14.60 -1.02
N TRP A 375 -0.02 -15.57 -0.62
CA TRP A 375 -1.48 -15.48 -0.61
C TRP A 375 -2.05 -15.98 0.71
N ASN A 376 -2.50 -15.07 1.54
CA ASN A 376 -3.15 -15.41 2.79
C ASN A 376 -4.65 -15.64 2.55
N THR A 377 -5.19 -16.72 3.10
CA THR A 377 -6.58 -17.12 2.92
C THR A 377 -7.21 -17.47 4.26
N ALA A 378 -8.51 -17.56 4.32
CA ALA A 378 -9.22 -18.02 5.52
C ALA A 378 -8.77 -19.42 5.98
N ALA A 379 -8.17 -20.22 5.08
CA ALA A 379 -7.61 -21.55 5.39
C ALA A 379 -6.12 -21.49 5.79
N GLY A 380 -5.51 -20.30 5.83
CA GLY A 380 -4.11 -20.06 6.17
C GLY A 380 -3.28 -19.50 5.02
N PHE A 381 -2.00 -19.27 5.30
CA PHE A 381 -1.03 -18.77 4.35
C PHE A 381 -0.66 -19.83 3.30
N ARG A 382 -0.50 -19.37 2.07
CA ARG A 382 -0.02 -20.18 0.95
C ARG A 382 1.05 -19.41 0.18
N LEU A 383 2.16 -20.06 -0.12
CA LEU A 383 3.10 -19.60 -1.15
C LEU A 383 2.79 -20.40 -2.44
N VAL A 384 2.31 -19.71 -3.46
CA VAL A 384 1.95 -20.33 -4.75
C VAL A 384 3.07 -20.04 -5.73
N GLU A 385 3.78 -21.07 -6.19
CA GLU A 385 4.74 -20.90 -7.26
C GLU A 385 4.02 -20.59 -8.57
N VAL A 386 4.50 -19.58 -9.28
CA VAL A 386 3.95 -19.19 -10.59
C VAL A 386 4.48 -20.18 -11.65
N PRO A 387 3.60 -20.84 -12.40
CA PRO A 387 4.03 -21.76 -13.47
C PRO A 387 4.87 -21.03 -14.54
N ARG A 388 5.91 -21.70 -15.03
CA ARG A 388 6.80 -21.21 -16.09
C ARG A 388 6.11 -21.02 -17.43
#